data_7e6eba6fce1a95b2dc0dff636dcc16e7
#
_entry.id   7e6eba6fce1a95b2dc0dff636dcc16e7
#
_cell.length_a   1.000
_cell.length_b   1.000
_cell.length_c   1.000
_cell.angle_alpha   90.00
_cell.angle_beta   90.00
_cell.angle_gamma   90.00
#
_symmetry.space_group_name_H-M   'P 1'
#
loop_
_entity.id
_entity.type
_entity.pdbx_description
1 polymer ?
#
loop_
_entity_poly.entity_id
_entity_poly.type
_entity_poly.pdbx_seq_one_letter_code
_entity_poly.pdbx_strand_id
1 'polypeptide(L)'
;MFQGVRQGSVLYILKKGENPTLNTAQVVSVSNPYTPSNTQNIFAKASVVDVQVNIKGETTTLKELPALNEFTASPDGTVVSDNPEAMLNEVKNLHRTSQQIVDSAPHHESLLPIYESFYDILDPNLAKEREKDKRLNYLEEEMKGMKGTITDIHKLLLNNLKSNEPSKTS
;
A
#
# COMPACT_ATOMS: atom_id res chain seq x y z
N MET A 1 21.50 -17.60 -11.89
CA MET A 1 22.47 -16.54 -12.29
C MET A 1 22.04 -15.98 -13.64
N PHE A 2 21.87 -14.65 -13.76
CA PHE A 2 21.27 -14.03 -14.95
C PHE A 2 22.06 -14.26 -16.24
N GLN A 3 23.38 -14.37 -16.19
CA GLN A 3 24.19 -14.73 -17.39
C GLN A 3 23.92 -16.15 -17.91
N GLY A 4 23.39 -17.04 -17.10
CA GLY A 4 23.06 -18.42 -17.47
C GLY A 4 21.64 -18.62 -17.96
N VAL A 5 20.83 -17.57 -17.90
CA VAL A 5 19.44 -17.58 -18.35
C VAL A 5 19.38 -17.68 -19.88
N ARG A 6 18.49 -18.51 -20.41
CA ARG A 6 18.37 -18.77 -21.85
C ARG A 6 17.00 -18.35 -22.35
N GLN A 7 16.87 -18.22 -23.66
CA GLN A 7 15.57 -18.04 -24.31
C GLN A 7 14.59 -19.11 -23.85
N GLY A 8 13.38 -18.71 -23.47
CA GLY A 8 12.35 -19.58 -22.94
C GLY A 8 12.39 -19.80 -21.43
N SER A 9 13.48 -19.39 -20.73
CA SER A 9 13.52 -19.39 -19.27
C SER A 9 12.46 -18.44 -18.69
N VAL A 10 12.05 -18.69 -17.45
CA VAL A 10 11.09 -17.86 -16.72
C VAL A 10 11.84 -17.00 -15.71
N LEU A 11 11.55 -15.70 -15.70
CA LEU A 11 11.91 -14.77 -14.64
C LEU A 11 10.69 -14.37 -13.83
N TYR A 12 10.90 -14.17 -12.56
CA TYR A 12 9.92 -13.65 -11.62
C TYR A 12 10.22 -12.18 -11.36
N ILE A 13 9.21 -11.32 -11.54
CA ILE A 13 9.33 -9.87 -11.38
C ILE A 13 8.29 -9.42 -10.35
N LEU A 14 8.78 -9.01 -9.19
CA LEU A 14 7.97 -8.48 -8.09
C LEU A 14 8.15 -6.97 -8.06
N LYS A 15 7.09 -6.22 -8.20
CA LYS A 15 7.02 -4.78 -7.91
C LYS A 15 6.49 -4.60 -6.50
N LYS A 16 7.31 -3.98 -5.63
CA LYS A 16 6.90 -3.56 -4.28
C LYS A 16 6.19 -2.22 -4.34
N GLY A 17 5.37 -1.90 -3.35
CA GLY A 17 4.65 -0.63 -3.26
C GLY A 17 3.32 -0.80 -2.54
N GLU A 18 2.46 0.20 -2.64
CA GLU A 18 1.11 0.15 -2.04
C GLU A 18 0.27 -1.02 -2.59
N ASN A 19 0.41 -1.28 -3.90
CA ASN A 19 -0.25 -2.40 -4.57
C ASN A 19 0.81 -3.31 -5.19
N PRO A 20 1.39 -4.24 -4.42
CA PRO A 20 2.44 -5.12 -4.92
C PRO A 20 1.91 -6.05 -6.01
N THR A 21 2.73 -6.26 -7.05
CA THR A 21 2.40 -7.15 -8.16
C THR A 21 3.53 -8.13 -8.42
N LEU A 22 3.17 -9.40 -8.64
CA LEU A 22 4.09 -10.44 -9.07
C LEU A 22 3.73 -10.89 -10.48
N ASN A 23 4.68 -10.79 -11.41
CA ASN A 23 4.54 -11.26 -12.77
C ASN A 23 5.59 -12.32 -13.08
N THR A 24 5.22 -13.26 -13.94
CA THR A 24 6.17 -14.14 -14.61
C THR A 24 6.48 -13.59 -16.00
N ALA A 25 7.73 -13.63 -16.39
CA ALA A 25 8.20 -13.13 -17.66
C ALA A 25 8.99 -14.23 -18.37
N GLN A 26 8.69 -14.45 -19.65
CA GLN A 26 9.45 -15.39 -20.46
C GLN A 26 10.62 -14.67 -21.13
N VAL A 27 11.82 -15.22 -20.99
CA VAL A 27 13.02 -14.66 -21.59
C VAL A 27 13.00 -14.83 -23.11
N VAL A 28 13.19 -13.73 -23.82
CA VAL A 28 13.29 -13.67 -25.27
C VAL A 28 14.76 -13.74 -25.71
N SER A 29 15.61 -12.93 -25.10
CA SER A 29 17.05 -12.90 -25.36
C SER A 29 17.83 -12.35 -24.17
N VAL A 30 19.13 -12.67 -24.11
CA VAL A 30 20.06 -12.20 -23.09
C VAL A 30 21.30 -11.64 -23.81
N SER A 31 21.77 -10.47 -23.40
CA SER A 31 23.00 -9.89 -23.93
C SER A 31 24.24 -10.65 -23.46
N ASN A 32 25.36 -10.45 -24.14
CA ASN A 32 26.64 -10.83 -23.55
C ASN A 32 26.92 -10.00 -22.30
N PRO A 33 27.59 -10.58 -21.29
CA PRO A 33 28.01 -9.83 -20.12
C PRO A 33 28.89 -8.63 -20.48
N TYR A 34 28.60 -7.47 -19.90
CA TYR A 34 29.36 -6.25 -20.09
C TYR A 34 29.57 -5.50 -18.80
N THR A 35 30.47 -4.54 -18.79
CA THR A 35 30.68 -3.64 -17.64
C THR A 35 30.03 -2.30 -17.95
N PRO A 36 29.09 -1.79 -17.12
CA PRO A 36 28.44 -0.51 -17.34
C PRO A 36 29.45 0.64 -17.33
N SER A 37 29.35 1.55 -18.29
CA SER A 37 30.29 2.67 -18.45
C SER A 37 30.16 3.74 -17.34
N ASN A 38 29.08 3.72 -16.58
CA ASN A 38 28.71 4.77 -15.62
C ASN A 38 29.01 4.43 -14.14
N THR A 39 29.85 3.45 -13.89
CA THR A 39 30.29 3.15 -12.52
C THR A 39 31.44 4.06 -12.11
N GLN A 40 31.14 5.08 -11.31
CA GLN A 40 32.15 5.98 -10.69
C GLN A 40 33.07 5.24 -9.70
N ASN A 41 32.78 3.98 -9.38
CA ASN A 41 33.58 3.19 -8.46
C ASN A 41 34.38 2.13 -9.20
N ILE A 42 35.68 2.41 -9.36
CA ILE A 42 36.63 1.56 -10.10
C ILE A 42 36.79 0.16 -9.50
N PHE A 43 36.39 -0.01 -8.22
CA PHE A 43 36.48 -1.30 -7.49
C PHE A 43 35.20 -2.14 -7.55
N ALA A 44 34.10 -1.63 -8.07
CA ALA A 44 32.79 -2.31 -8.14
C ALA A 44 32.35 -2.57 -9.59
N LYS A 45 33.25 -3.03 -10.46
CA LYS A 45 32.93 -3.43 -11.84
C LYS A 45 32.25 -4.81 -11.86
N ALA A 46 31.03 -4.88 -11.33
CA ALA A 46 30.22 -6.08 -11.50
C ALA A 46 29.78 -6.19 -12.96
N SER A 47 30.01 -7.36 -13.55
CA SER A 47 29.50 -7.67 -14.89
C SER A 47 27.97 -7.73 -14.85
N VAL A 48 27.31 -7.12 -15.83
CA VAL A 48 25.85 -7.08 -15.96
C VAL A 48 25.42 -7.63 -17.32
N VAL A 49 24.15 -8.00 -17.40
CA VAL A 49 23.50 -8.44 -18.64
C VAL A 49 22.18 -7.69 -18.81
N ASP A 50 21.78 -7.45 -20.05
CA ASP A 50 20.45 -6.99 -20.40
C ASP A 50 19.62 -8.20 -20.83
N VAL A 51 18.42 -8.33 -20.27
CA VAL A 51 17.52 -9.44 -20.57
C VAL A 51 16.23 -8.91 -21.17
N GLN A 52 15.95 -9.29 -22.42
CA GLN A 52 14.64 -9.06 -23.02
C GLN A 52 13.65 -10.12 -22.54
N VAL A 53 12.51 -9.67 -22.04
CA VAL A 53 11.47 -10.53 -21.51
C VAL A 53 10.12 -10.20 -22.13
N ASN A 54 9.28 -11.21 -22.27
CA ASN A 54 7.88 -11.04 -22.62
C ASN A 54 7.03 -11.17 -21.36
N ILE A 55 6.25 -10.14 -21.04
CA ILE A 55 5.29 -10.10 -19.92
C ILE A 55 3.91 -9.92 -20.52
N LYS A 56 3.07 -10.94 -20.43
CA LYS A 56 1.67 -10.89 -20.92
C LYS A 56 1.52 -10.43 -22.38
N GLY A 57 2.49 -10.74 -23.23
CA GLY A 57 2.48 -10.36 -24.65
C GLY A 57 3.29 -9.10 -24.99
N GLU A 58 3.72 -8.32 -23.99
CA GLU A 58 4.57 -7.15 -24.20
C GLU A 58 6.04 -7.49 -23.97
N THR A 59 6.90 -7.05 -24.90
CA THR A 59 8.35 -7.24 -24.78
C THR A 59 8.97 -6.03 -24.09
N THR A 60 9.68 -6.28 -23.00
CA THR A 60 10.38 -5.27 -22.19
C THR A 60 11.84 -5.70 -22.00
N THR A 61 12.75 -4.75 -21.83
CA THR A 61 14.17 -5.03 -21.54
C THR A 61 14.46 -4.67 -20.07
N LEU A 62 14.90 -5.68 -19.32
CA LEU A 62 15.46 -5.51 -17.97
C LEU A 62 16.96 -5.22 -18.16
N LYS A 63 17.37 -4.01 -17.82
CA LYS A 63 18.76 -3.55 -18.04
C LYS A 63 19.62 -3.76 -16.80
N GLU A 64 20.91 -4.00 -17.06
CA GLU A 64 21.96 -4.03 -16.02
C GLU A 64 21.70 -5.03 -14.89
N LEU A 65 21.12 -6.20 -15.20
CA LEU A 65 20.98 -7.25 -14.20
C LEU A 65 22.37 -7.82 -13.86
N PRO A 66 22.71 -8.00 -12.55
CA PRO A 66 23.99 -8.56 -12.13
C PRO A 66 24.22 -9.95 -12.72
N ALA A 67 25.23 -10.10 -13.58
CA ALA A 67 25.45 -11.33 -14.37
C ALA A 67 25.58 -12.60 -13.49
N LEU A 68 26.25 -12.49 -12.33
CA LEU A 68 26.56 -13.60 -11.44
C LEU A 68 25.48 -13.87 -10.37
N ASN A 69 24.49 -13.00 -10.24
CA ASN A 69 23.42 -13.15 -9.26
C ASN A 69 22.20 -13.85 -9.89
N GLU A 70 21.41 -14.48 -9.04
CA GLU A 70 20.09 -15.05 -9.39
C GLU A 70 18.93 -14.18 -8.88
N PHE A 71 19.26 -13.13 -8.13
CA PHE A 71 18.32 -12.22 -7.50
C PHE A 71 18.90 -10.81 -7.51
N THR A 72 18.06 -9.83 -7.82
CA THR A 72 18.41 -8.41 -7.72
C THR A 72 17.20 -7.59 -7.29
N ALA A 73 17.47 -6.53 -6.54
CA ALA A 73 16.46 -5.54 -6.15
C ALA A 73 16.93 -4.17 -6.62
N SER A 74 16.08 -3.49 -7.36
CA SER A 74 16.33 -2.13 -7.85
C SER A 74 15.81 -1.09 -6.85
N PRO A 75 16.36 0.13 -6.87
CA PRO A 75 15.94 1.23 -5.97
C PRO A 75 14.46 1.63 -6.12
N ASP A 76 13.85 1.37 -7.28
CA ASP A 76 12.43 1.60 -7.56
C ASP A 76 11.48 0.57 -6.92
N GLY A 77 12.03 -0.38 -6.14
CA GLY A 77 11.26 -1.45 -5.51
C GLY A 77 10.99 -2.65 -6.41
N THR A 78 11.56 -2.69 -7.61
CA THR A 78 11.44 -3.87 -8.50
C THR A 78 12.45 -4.92 -8.09
N VAL A 79 11.98 -6.15 -7.90
CA VAL A 79 12.80 -7.33 -7.59
C VAL A 79 12.68 -8.32 -8.74
N VAL A 80 13.81 -8.81 -9.23
CA VAL A 80 13.89 -9.79 -10.32
C VAL A 80 14.67 -11.01 -9.85
N SER A 81 14.16 -12.21 -10.16
CA SER A 81 14.85 -13.46 -9.88
C SER A 81 14.59 -14.51 -10.97
N ASP A 82 15.57 -15.35 -11.25
CA ASP A 82 15.44 -16.58 -12.03
C ASP A 82 15.14 -17.80 -11.13
N ASN A 83 15.20 -17.59 -9.81
CA ASN A 83 14.98 -18.63 -8.80
C ASN A 83 13.62 -18.41 -8.08
N PRO A 84 12.65 -19.36 -8.24
CA PRO A 84 11.35 -19.25 -7.59
C PRO A 84 11.43 -19.29 -6.07
N GLU A 85 12.39 -20.03 -5.49
CA GLU A 85 12.54 -20.10 -4.02
C GLU A 85 13.05 -18.77 -3.44
N ALA A 86 14.00 -18.11 -4.12
CA ALA A 86 14.47 -16.79 -3.73
C ALA A 86 13.34 -15.76 -3.77
N MET A 87 12.50 -15.80 -4.81
CA MET A 87 11.34 -14.94 -4.92
C MET A 87 10.27 -15.27 -3.85
N LEU A 88 10.03 -16.54 -3.57
CA LEU A 88 9.09 -16.96 -2.51
C LEU A 88 9.55 -16.46 -1.14
N ASN A 89 10.84 -16.53 -0.85
CA ASN A 89 11.40 -16.03 0.41
C ASN A 89 11.24 -14.50 0.54
N GLU A 90 11.39 -13.77 -0.56
CA GLU A 90 11.14 -12.33 -0.59
C GLU A 90 9.66 -11.99 -0.29
N VAL A 91 8.74 -12.71 -0.93
CA VAL A 91 7.30 -12.55 -0.66
C VAL A 91 6.95 -12.90 0.79
N LYS A 92 7.53 -13.97 1.34
CA LYS A 92 7.35 -14.33 2.78
C LYS A 92 7.88 -13.24 3.71
N ASN A 93 9.00 -12.62 3.37
CA ASN A 93 9.55 -11.51 4.16
C ASN A 93 8.62 -10.29 4.13
N LEU A 94 8.09 -9.93 2.97
CA LEU A 94 7.11 -8.84 2.84
C LEU A 94 5.84 -9.12 3.65
N HIS A 95 5.30 -10.34 3.53
CA HIS A 95 4.13 -10.76 4.30
C HIS A 95 4.39 -10.65 5.81
N ARG A 96 5.51 -11.19 6.29
CA ARG A 96 5.88 -11.13 7.71
C ARG A 96 6.01 -9.69 8.20
N THR A 97 6.65 -8.81 7.42
CA THR A 97 6.79 -7.39 7.76
C THR A 97 5.42 -6.71 7.86
N SER A 98 4.53 -6.96 6.90
CA SER A 98 3.16 -6.44 6.93
C SER A 98 2.37 -6.96 8.14
N GLN A 99 2.52 -8.26 8.47
CA GLN A 99 1.88 -8.85 9.65
C GLN A 99 2.38 -8.21 10.94
N GLN A 100 3.69 -7.97 11.07
CA GLN A 100 4.28 -7.28 12.23
C GLN A 100 3.72 -5.86 12.40
N ILE A 101 3.52 -5.13 11.30
CA ILE A 101 2.91 -3.80 11.35
C ILE A 101 1.47 -3.89 11.87
N VAL A 102 0.67 -4.81 11.35
CA VAL A 102 -0.71 -5.04 11.79
C VAL A 102 -0.75 -5.44 13.27
N ASP A 103 0.11 -6.37 13.69
CA ASP A 103 0.16 -6.86 15.06
C ASP A 103 0.62 -5.77 16.06
N SER A 104 1.40 -4.79 15.59
CA SER A 104 1.85 -3.65 16.42
C SER A 104 0.83 -2.50 16.50
N ALA A 105 -0.18 -2.48 15.66
CA ALA A 105 -1.18 -1.41 15.64
C ALA A 105 -1.88 -1.18 17.00
N PRO A 106 -2.33 -2.20 17.74
CA PRO A 106 -2.95 -2.00 19.06
C PRO A 106 -2.00 -1.35 20.08
N HIS A 107 -0.70 -1.70 20.01
CA HIS A 107 0.30 -1.05 20.86
C HIS A 107 0.43 0.44 20.52
N HIS A 108 0.55 0.78 19.25
CA HIS A 108 0.61 2.18 18.83
C HIS A 108 -0.65 2.96 19.17
N GLU A 109 -1.83 2.35 19.02
CA GLU A 109 -3.10 2.95 19.45
C GLU A 109 -3.08 3.28 20.96
N SER A 110 -2.53 2.39 21.79
CA SER A 110 -2.43 2.62 23.24
C SER A 110 -1.47 3.75 23.63
N LEU A 111 -0.51 4.09 22.75
CA LEU A 111 0.44 5.18 22.99
C LEU A 111 -0.13 6.56 22.61
N LEU A 112 -1.13 6.64 21.73
CA LEU A 112 -1.69 7.91 21.28
C LEU A 112 -2.19 8.79 22.45
N PRO A 113 -3.01 8.30 23.42
CA PRO A 113 -3.47 9.12 24.55
C PRO A 113 -2.29 9.54 25.45
N ILE A 114 -1.22 8.75 25.53
CA ILE A 114 -0.03 9.10 26.30
C ILE A 114 0.69 10.29 25.63
N TYR A 115 0.87 10.22 24.32
CA TYR A 115 1.48 11.34 23.58
C TYR A 115 0.61 12.59 23.61
N GLU A 116 -0.73 12.43 23.55
CA GLU A 116 -1.65 13.54 23.71
C GLU A 116 -1.48 14.24 25.05
N SER A 117 -1.28 13.48 26.15
CA SER A 117 -1.04 14.08 27.47
C SER A 117 0.28 14.86 27.52
N PHE A 118 1.29 14.45 26.73
CA PHE A 118 2.55 15.19 26.64
C PHE A 118 2.38 16.53 25.91
N TYR A 119 1.52 16.58 24.90
CA TYR A 119 1.21 17.87 24.24
C TYR A 119 0.52 18.82 25.22
N ASP A 120 -0.38 18.32 26.05
CA ASP A 120 -1.09 19.15 27.02
C ASP A 120 -0.14 19.77 28.07
N ILE A 121 0.95 19.06 28.40
CA ILE A 121 2.00 19.54 29.28
C ILE A 121 2.92 20.56 28.59
N LEU A 122 3.26 20.31 27.32
CA LEU A 122 4.25 21.09 26.58
C LEU A 122 3.64 22.37 25.98
N ASP A 123 2.36 22.32 25.60
CA ASP A 123 1.65 23.46 25.01
C ASP A 123 0.21 23.58 25.58
N PRO A 124 0.03 24.34 26.66
CA PRO A 124 -1.29 24.55 27.26
C PRO A 124 -2.32 25.22 26.33
N ASN A 125 -1.90 25.89 25.26
CA ASN A 125 -2.83 26.48 24.30
C ASN A 125 -3.38 25.40 23.35
N LEU A 126 -2.55 24.46 22.95
CA LEU A 126 -2.96 23.32 22.15
C LEU A 126 -3.97 22.44 22.91
N ALA A 127 -3.80 22.27 24.24
CA ALA A 127 -4.74 21.57 25.10
C ALA A 127 -6.13 22.23 25.04
N LYS A 128 -6.19 23.57 25.14
CA LYS A 128 -7.44 24.33 25.06
C LYS A 128 -8.12 24.26 23.69
N GLU A 129 -7.33 24.26 22.63
CA GLU A 129 -7.85 24.08 21.25
C GLU A 129 -8.49 22.70 21.09
N ARG A 130 -7.82 21.65 21.50
CA ARG A 130 -8.36 20.29 21.43
C ARG A 130 -9.62 20.12 22.27
N GLU A 131 -9.70 20.73 23.44
CA GLU A 131 -10.92 20.71 24.26
C GLU A 131 -12.07 21.39 23.53
N LYS A 132 -11.82 22.51 22.88
CA LYS A 132 -12.81 23.18 22.02
C LYS A 132 -13.27 22.31 20.86
N ASP A 133 -12.33 21.66 20.18
CA ASP A 133 -12.65 20.80 19.04
C ASP A 133 -13.45 19.56 19.47
N LYS A 134 -13.09 18.93 20.60
CA LYS A 134 -13.88 17.84 21.20
C LYS A 134 -15.30 18.29 21.53
N ARG A 135 -15.44 19.50 22.06
CA ARG A 135 -16.74 20.06 22.41
C ARG A 135 -17.57 20.43 21.18
N LEU A 136 -16.93 20.94 20.13
CA LEU A 136 -17.58 21.20 18.84
C LEU A 136 -18.08 19.91 18.19
N ASN A 137 -17.25 18.89 18.11
CA ASN A 137 -17.62 17.58 17.55
C ASN A 137 -18.80 16.98 18.33
N TYR A 138 -18.78 17.05 19.66
CA TYR A 138 -19.89 16.58 20.49
C TYR A 138 -21.22 17.34 20.20
N LEU A 139 -21.14 18.67 20.07
CA LEU A 139 -22.30 19.49 19.71
C LEU A 139 -22.82 19.19 18.30
N GLU A 140 -21.94 18.94 17.35
CA GLU A 140 -22.33 18.55 15.98
C GLU A 140 -23.06 17.21 15.96
N GLU A 141 -22.59 16.23 16.74
CA GLU A 141 -23.25 14.93 16.87
C GLU A 141 -24.64 15.05 17.52
N GLU A 142 -24.77 15.86 18.59
CA GLU A 142 -26.07 16.14 19.22
C GLU A 142 -27.03 16.83 18.26
N MET A 143 -26.54 17.82 17.50
CA MET A 143 -27.37 18.52 16.51
C MET A 143 -27.82 17.56 15.40
N LYS A 144 -26.96 16.65 14.96
CA LYS A 144 -27.29 15.63 13.96
C LYS A 144 -28.35 14.66 14.50
N GLY A 145 -28.24 14.25 15.76
CA GLY A 145 -29.24 13.43 16.45
C GLY A 145 -30.61 14.14 16.59
N MET A 146 -30.60 15.40 17.03
CA MET A 146 -31.83 16.20 17.13
C MET A 146 -32.49 16.40 15.75
N LYS A 147 -31.72 16.66 14.70
CA LYS A 147 -32.22 16.79 13.33
C LYS A 147 -32.89 15.49 12.86
N GLY A 148 -32.30 14.32 13.18
CA GLY A 148 -32.90 13.01 12.92
C GLY A 148 -34.28 12.87 13.65
N THR A 149 -34.32 13.15 14.93
CA THR A 149 -35.53 13.08 15.74
C THR A 149 -36.63 14.01 15.21
N ILE A 150 -36.32 15.25 14.84
CA ILE A 150 -37.26 16.19 14.24
C ILE A 150 -37.81 15.65 12.91
N THR A 151 -36.97 15.04 12.11
CA THR A 151 -37.37 14.43 10.82
C THR A 151 -38.35 13.27 11.06
N ASP A 152 -38.12 12.46 12.08
CA ASP A 152 -38.97 11.32 12.40
C ASP A 152 -40.31 11.77 13.00
N ILE A 153 -40.31 12.78 13.87
CA ILE A 153 -41.54 13.42 14.38
C ILE A 153 -42.36 14.00 13.21
N HIS A 154 -41.70 14.68 12.29
CA HIS A 154 -42.38 15.25 11.12
C HIS A 154 -43.03 14.16 10.24
N LYS A 155 -42.34 13.04 10.01
CA LYS A 155 -42.92 11.88 9.30
C LYS A 155 -44.14 11.30 10.04
N LEU A 156 -44.05 11.14 11.36
CA LEU A 156 -45.14 10.62 12.16
C LEU A 156 -46.38 11.55 12.11
N LEU A 157 -46.17 12.86 12.17
CA LEU A 157 -47.27 13.85 12.06
C LEU A 157 -47.93 13.78 10.68
N LEU A 158 -47.15 13.70 9.60
CA LEU A 158 -47.69 13.57 8.25
C LEU A 158 -48.49 12.28 8.06
N ASN A 159 -48.04 11.17 8.62
CA ASN A 159 -48.76 9.90 8.57
C ASN A 159 -50.08 9.95 9.36
N ASN A 160 -50.09 10.58 10.53
CA ASN A 160 -51.33 10.76 11.32
C ASN A 160 -52.33 11.69 10.65
N LEU A 161 -51.89 12.73 9.97
CA LEU A 161 -52.77 13.63 9.23
C LEU A 161 -53.40 12.92 8.00
N LYS A 162 -52.68 12.06 7.33
CA LYS A 162 -53.19 11.26 6.19
C LYS A 162 -54.18 10.19 6.61
N SER A 163 -54.03 9.63 7.82
CA SER A 163 -54.98 8.64 8.36
C SER A 163 -56.30 9.25 8.88
N ASN A 164 -56.34 10.57 9.10
CA ASN A 164 -57.54 11.30 9.61
C ASN A 164 -58.33 12.02 8.49
N GLU A 165 -58.03 11.84 7.20
CA GLU A 165 -58.91 12.33 6.14
C GLU A 165 -60.19 11.47 6.11
N PRO A 166 -61.40 12.03 6.34
CA PRO A 166 -62.63 11.28 6.21
C PRO A 166 -62.85 10.85 4.78
N SER A 167 -63.00 9.53 4.58
CA SER A 167 -63.42 8.97 3.29
C SER A 167 -64.72 9.62 2.86
N LYS A 168 -64.68 10.52 1.91
CA LYS A 168 -65.89 11.01 1.20
C LYS A 168 -66.43 9.84 0.37
N THR A 169 -67.39 9.12 0.98
CA THR A 169 -68.31 8.24 0.25
C THR A 169 -69.35 9.12 -0.43
N SER A 170 -69.36 9.03 -1.76
CA SER A 170 -70.44 9.42 -2.63
C SER A 170 -71.41 8.26 -2.77
#